data_0d7082b7323c5677875721df94128f1f
#
_entry.id   0d7082b7323c5677875721df94128f1f
#
_cell.length_a   1.000
_cell.length_b   1.000
_cell.length_c   1.000
_cell.angle_alpha   90.00
_cell.angle_beta   90.00
_cell.angle_gamma   90.00
#
_symmetry.space_group_name_H-M   'P 1'
#
loop_
_entity.id
_entity.type
_entity.pdbx_description
1 polymer ?
#
loop_
_entity_poly.entity_id
_entity_poly.type
_entity_poly.pdbx_seq_one_letter_code
_entity_poly.pdbx_strand_id
1 'polypeptide(L)'
;MLENIPVPELESLSPHVTFERERGVHAVQVTRDVTHAVISVGNDENRSARILQAFRVLSDARVPVFLVKLHRTAVTLAFSGAHAKSARLALEQAGFNAEVRPGLACLAIRATNMRDMHGVMVTIAEALHTSGARLYETGDSHDSVQCLIAGDRADPAVAELCRAFRLDPSAVSETDAMERTS
;
A
#
# COMPACT_ATOMS: atom_id res chain seq x y z
N MET A 1 -22.60 -68.29 4.32
CA MET A 1 -21.80 -67.65 3.26
C MET A 1 -22.03 -66.18 3.39
N LEU A 2 -21.09 -65.48 4.00
CA LEU A 2 -21.03 -64.03 3.98
C LEU A 2 -19.83 -63.63 3.16
N GLU A 3 -20.11 -63.08 1.98
CA GLU A 3 -19.12 -62.64 1.02
C GLU A 3 -18.27 -61.50 1.58
N ASN A 4 -16.99 -61.66 1.46
CA ASN A 4 -15.93 -60.75 1.87
C ASN A 4 -15.93 -59.57 0.87
N ILE A 5 -16.43 -58.39 1.29
CA ILE A 5 -16.35 -57.17 0.51
C ILE A 5 -14.95 -56.58 0.71
N PRO A 6 -14.12 -56.42 -0.33
CA PRO A 6 -12.82 -55.80 -0.21
C PRO A 6 -12.96 -54.31 0.15
N VAL A 7 -12.34 -53.89 1.23
CA VAL A 7 -12.20 -52.48 1.57
C VAL A 7 -11.19 -51.88 0.60
N PRO A 8 -11.54 -50.78 -0.14
CA PRO A 8 -10.54 -50.15 -0.99
C PRO A 8 -9.43 -49.54 -0.10
N GLU A 9 -8.19 -49.89 -0.48
CA GLU A 9 -6.99 -49.23 0.07
C GLU A 9 -7.13 -47.72 -0.03
N LEU A 10 -7.08 -47.04 1.11
CA LEU A 10 -6.90 -45.61 1.21
C LEU A 10 -5.50 -45.30 0.64
N GLU A 11 -5.48 -44.97 -0.67
CA GLU A 11 -4.31 -44.36 -1.27
C GLU A 11 -3.88 -43.15 -0.43
N SER A 12 -2.62 -43.19 -0.05
CA SER A 12 -1.92 -42.20 0.77
C SER A 12 -2.27 -40.79 0.35
N LEU A 13 -3.04 -40.11 1.18
CA LEU A 13 -3.14 -38.65 1.13
C LEU A 13 -1.73 -38.12 1.31
N SER A 14 -1.14 -37.65 0.23
CA SER A 14 0.10 -36.89 0.28
C SER A 14 -0.04 -35.81 1.33
N PRO A 15 0.90 -35.68 2.27
CA PRO A 15 0.83 -34.63 3.25
C PRO A 15 0.77 -33.31 2.46
N HIS A 16 -0.28 -32.54 2.65
CA HIS A 16 -0.30 -31.16 2.22
C HIS A 16 0.87 -30.48 2.93
N VAL A 17 1.98 -30.33 2.23
CA VAL A 17 3.09 -29.51 2.68
C VAL A 17 2.57 -28.09 2.64
N THR A 18 1.98 -27.67 3.73
CA THR A 18 1.75 -26.26 4.00
C THR A 18 3.15 -25.68 4.17
N PHE A 19 3.67 -25.04 3.12
CA PHE A 19 4.85 -24.20 3.26
C PHE A 19 4.45 -23.10 4.23
N GLU A 20 4.67 -23.31 5.52
CA GLU A 20 4.67 -22.23 6.50
C GLU A 20 5.75 -21.25 6.04
N ARG A 21 5.32 -20.14 5.44
CA ARG A 21 6.25 -19.04 5.17
C ARG A 21 6.81 -18.60 6.50
N GLU A 22 8.14 -18.56 6.59
CA GLU A 22 8.80 -18.06 7.80
C GLU A 22 8.19 -16.72 8.20
N ARG A 23 7.96 -16.56 9.51
CA ARG A 23 7.45 -15.30 10.07
C ARG A 23 8.46 -14.21 9.76
N GLY A 24 8.04 -13.15 9.07
CA GLY A 24 8.95 -12.07 8.75
C GLY A 24 8.54 -11.28 7.51
N VAL A 25 9.27 -10.20 7.28
CA VAL A 25 9.20 -9.46 6.02
C VAL A 25 9.82 -10.34 4.93
N HIS A 26 9.09 -10.52 3.83
CA HIS A 26 9.50 -11.42 2.76
C HIS A 26 9.52 -10.77 1.38
N ALA A 27 8.95 -9.57 1.22
CA ALA A 27 8.97 -8.87 -0.07
C ALA A 27 8.81 -7.35 0.10
N VAL A 28 9.32 -6.61 -0.88
CA VAL A 28 9.08 -5.19 -1.09
C VAL A 28 8.49 -5.00 -2.48
N GLN A 29 7.29 -4.44 -2.55
CA GLN A 29 6.67 -4.05 -3.81
C GLN A 29 6.77 -2.55 -3.99
N VAL A 30 7.32 -2.12 -5.12
CA VAL A 30 7.49 -0.72 -5.49
C VAL A 30 6.42 -0.33 -6.49
N THR A 31 5.64 0.71 -6.18
CA THR A 31 4.73 1.34 -7.13
C THR A 31 5.26 2.72 -7.45
N ARG A 32 5.60 2.98 -8.70
CA ARG A 32 6.12 4.26 -9.17
C ARG A 32 5.01 5.17 -9.70
N ASP A 33 5.36 6.41 -9.98
CA ASP A 33 4.47 7.45 -10.51
C ASP A 33 3.18 7.60 -9.68
N VAL A 34 3.37 7.77 -8.38
CA VAL A 34 2.28 7.99 -7.43
C VAL A 34 2.09 9.47 -7.18
N THR A 35 0.85 9.88 -7.10
CA THR A 35 0.43 11.22 -6.66
C THR A 35 -0.23 11.12 -5.30
N HIS A 36 0.16 12.02 -4.40
CA HIS A 36 -0.46 12.22 -3.09
C HIS A 36 -1.30 13.49 -3.09
N ALA A 37 -2.52 13.41 -2.61
CA ALA A 37 -3.39 14.57 -2.42
C ALA A 37 -3.79 14.72 -0.95
N VAL A 38 -3.69 15.94 -0.45
CA VAL A 38 -4.18 16.34 0.89
C VAL A 38 -5.33 17.31 0.68
N ILE A 39 -6.54 16.91 1.05
CA ILE A 39 -7.78 17.67 0.85
C ILE A 39 -8.27 18.18 2.20
N SER A 40 -8.38 19.48 2.36
CA SER A 40 -8.93 20.10 3.58
C SER A 40 -10.44 19.92 3.62
N VAL A 41 -10.95 19.28 4.67
CA VAL A 41 -12.39 18.99 4.85
C VAL A 41 -12.99 19.65 6.10
N GLY A 42 -12.18 20.40 6.87
CA GLY A 42 -12.63 21.01 8.10
C GLY A 42 -12.82 20.03 9.25
N ASN A 43 -13.34 20.55 10.37
CA ASN A 43 -13.60 19.77 11.59
C ASN A 43 -14.97 20.15 12.22
N ASP A 44 -15.87 20.62 11.39
CA ASP A 44 -17.23 21.02 11.77
C ASP A 44 -18.26 19.92 11.44
N GLU A 45 -19.54 20.22 11.66
CA GLU A 45 -20.66 19.33 11.40
C GLU A 45 -20.74 18.86 9.94
N ASN A 46 -20.21 19.65 9.00
CA ASN A 46 -20.24 19.37 7.57
C ASN A 46 -19.10 18.46 7.10
N ARG A 47 -18.16 18.11 8.00
CA ARG A 47 -16.97 17.31 7.65
C ARG A 47 -17.29 16.04 6.86
N SER A 48 -18.26 15.25 7.31
CA SER A 48 -18.65 14.01 6.64
C SER A 48 -19.22 14.24 5.25
N ALA A 49 -20.02 15.28 5.09
CA ALA A 49 -20.56 15.69 3.78
C ALA A 49 -19.45 16.14 2.82
N ARG A 50 -18.46 16.90 3.32
CA ARG A 50 -17.30 17.32 2.53
C ARG A 50 -16.41 16.15 2.13
N ILE A 51 -16.19 15.17 3.00
CA ILE A 51 -15.47 13.92 2.66
C ILE A 51 -16.20 13.20 1.53
N LEU A 52 -17.50 12.99 1.66
CA LEU A 52 -18.31 12.34 0.64
C LEU A 52 -18.27 13.12 -0.69
N GLN A 53 -18.35 14.45 -0.64
CA GLN A 53 -18.25 15.31 -1.82
C GLN A 53 -16.89 15.16 -2.51
N ALA A 54 -15.78 15.16 -1.75
CA ALA A 54 -14.44 14.96 -2.30
C ALA A 54 -14.31 13.61 -3.03
N PHE A 55 -14.83 12.53 -2.44
CA PHE A 55 -14.82 11.22 -3.09
C PHE A 55 -15.68 11.17 -4.35
N ARG A 56 -16.85 11.81 -4.35
CA ARG A 56 -17.70 11.92 -5.56
C ARG A 56 -16.99 12.65 -6.68
N VAL A 57 -16.39 13.81 -6.37
CA VAL A 57 -15.62 14.62 -7.33
C VAL A 57 -14.51 13.81 -7.99
N LEU A 58 -13.76 13.03 -7.21
CA LEU A 58 -12.69 12.19 -7.74
C LEU A 58 -13.25 11.00 -8.54
N SER A 59 -14.35 10.41 -8.09
CA SER A 59 -15.04 9.32 -8.81
C SER A 59 -15.56 9.79 -10.17
N ASP A 60 -16.21 10.96 -10.22
CA ASP A 60 -16.74 11.57 -11.45
C ASP A 60 -15.60 11.93 -12.43
N ALA A 61 -14.45 12.33 -11.89
CA ALA A 61 -13.21 12.56 -12.65
C ALA A 61 -12.47 11.26 -13.03
N ARG A 62 -13.03 10.09 -12.69
CA ARG A 62 -12.45 8.76 -12.93
C ARG A 62 -11.02 8.62 -12.38
N VAL A 63 -10.78 9.14 -11.18
CA VAL A 63 -9.51 9.01 -10.47
C VAL A 63 -9.60 7.81 -9.53
N PRO A 64 -8.97 6.67 -9.86
CA PRO A 64 -8.95 5.52 -8.99
C PRO A 64 -7.97 5.72 -7.85
N VAL A 65 -8.44 5.58 -6.61
CA VAL A 65 -7.66 5.81 -5.39
C VAL A 65 -7.33 4.48 -4.73
N PHE A 66 -6.07 4.27 -4.35
CA PHE A 66 -5.62 3.02 -3.73
C PHE A 66 -5.16 3.16 -2.26
N LEU A 67 -4.96 4.39 -1.78
CA LEU A 67 -4.67 4.68 -0.38
C LEU A 67 -5.56 5.83 0.08
N VAL A 68 -6.20 5.68 1.24
CA VAL A 68 -7.05 6.70 1.84
C VAL A 68 -6.74 6.76 3.33
N LYS A 69 -6.53 7.97 3.86
CA LYS A 69 -6.50 8.22 5.30
C LYS A 69 -7.36 9.41 5.68
N LEU A 70 -8.05 9.25 6.78
CA LEU A 70 -8.90 10.29 7.36
C LEU A 70 -8.17 10.91 8.55
N HIS A 71 -7.77 12.17 8.41
CA HIS A 71 -7.22 12.99 9.48
C HIS A 71 -8.31 13.89 10.07
N ARG A 72 -8.06 14.51 11.20
CA ARG A 72 -9.06 15.35 11.88
C ARG A 72 -9.63 16.47 11.01
N THR A 73 -8.81 17.10 10.17
CA THR A 73 -9.19 18.25 9.34
C THR A 73 -8.96 18.04 7.85
N ALA A 74 -8.45 16.88 7.45
CA ALA A 74 -8.08 16.58 6.08
C ALA A 74 -8.38 15.12 5.74
N VAL A 75 -8.45 14.86 4.43
CA VAL A 75 -8.37 13.51 3.84
C VAL A 75 -7.10 13.46 3.00
N THR A 76 -6.30 12.43 3.17
CA THR A 76 -5.17 12.14 2.30
C THR A 76 -5.48 10.96 1.41
N LEU A 77 -5.02 11.05 0.17
CA LEU A 77 -5.29 10.08 -0.89
C LEU A 77 -4.03 9.82 -1.68
N ALA A 78 -3.86 8.60 -2.18
CA ALA A 78 -2.85 8.29 -3.18
C ALA A 78 -3.48 7.62 -4.40
N PHE A 79 -3.00 8.01 -5.58
CA PHE A 79 -3.46 7.53 -6.88
C PHE A 79 -2.34 7.66 -7.93
N SER A 80 -2.56 7.13 -9.14
CA SER A 80 -1.57 7.19 -10.22
C SER A 80 -1.28 8.64 -10.66
N GLY A 81 -0.02 8.94 -10.97
CA GLY A 81 0.43 10.23 -11.49
C GLY A 81 -0.27 10.65 -12.78
N ALA A 82 -0.71 9.69 -13.60
CA ALA A 82 -1.50 9.95 -14.79
C ALA A 82 -2.78 10.77 -14.51
N HIS A 83 -3.32 10.66 -13.30
CA HIS A 83 -4.53 11.38 -12.88
C HIS A 83 -4.26 12.69 -12.11
N ALA A 84 -2.99 13.07 -11.90
CA ALA A 84 -2.65 14.24 -11.08
C ALA A 84 -3.32 15.54 -11.54
N LYS A 85 -3.35 15.79 -12.85
CA LYS A 85 -3.94 17.00 -13.44
C LYS A 85 -5.46 16.98 -13.34
N SER A 86 -6.11 15.87 -13.69
CA SER A 86 -7.59 15.75 -13.63
C SER A 86 -8.10 15.85 -12.20
N ALA A 87 -7.43 15.18 -11.24
CA ALA A 87 -7.77 15.26 -9.82
C ALA A 87 -7.67 16.69 -9.29
N ARG A 88 -6.57 17.39 -9.60
CA ARG A 88 -6.37 18.79 -9.18
C ARG A 88 -7.49 19.68 -9.69
N LEU A 89 -7.74 19.66 -11.01
CA LEU A 89 -8.78 20.48 -11.63
C LEU A 89 -10.18 20.21 -11.06
N ALA A 90 -10.52 18.92 -10.88
CA ALA A 90 -11.82 18.55 -10.34
C ALA A 90 -12.02 19.03 -8.90
N LEU A 91 -11.01 18.90 -8.05
CA LEU A 91 -11.05 19.36 -6.66
C LEU A 91 -11.12 20.90 -6.57
N GLU A 92 -10.33 21.61 -7.38
CA GLU A 92 -10.35 23.08 -7.45
C GLU A 92 -11.72 23.60 -7.92
N GLN A 93 -12.30 23.01 -8.98
CA GLN A 93 -13.64 23.38 -9.49
C GLN A 93 -14.75 23.12 -8.47
N ALA A 94 -14.59 22.10 -7.63
CA ALA A 94 -15.54 21.81 -6.54
C ALA A 94 -15.29 22.65 -5.27
N GLY A 95 -14.34 23.59 -5.31
CA GLY A 95 -14.05 24.52 -4.22
C GLY A 95 -13.26 23.89 -3.05
N PHE A 96 -12.53 22.79 -3.29
CA PHE A 96 -11.66 22.22 -2.29
C PHE A 96 -10.29 22.91 -2.28
N ASN A 97 -9.78 23.18 -1.07
CA ASN A 97 -8.37 23.48 -0.87
C ASN A 97 -7.63 22.13 -0.80
N ALA A 98 -6.92 21.80 -1.88
CA ALA A 98 -6.21 20.53 -2.02
C ALA A 98 -4.77 20.76 -2.46
N GLU A 99 -3.82 20.15 -1.73
CA GLU A 99 -2.43 20.04 -2.16
C GLU A 99 -2.27 18.72 -2.92
N VAL A 100 -1.91 18.80 -4.21
CA VAL A 100 -1.69 17.62 -5.07
C VAL A 100 -0.21 17.54 -5.42
N ARG A 101 0.47 16.51 -4.96
CA ARG A 101 1.91 16.28 -5.11
C ARG A 101 2.18 15.03 -5.95
N PRO A 102 2.58 15.16 -7.21
CA PRO A 102 3.02 14.04 -8.05
C PRO A 102 4.48 13.66 -7.78
N GLY A 103 4.96 12.62 -8.47
CA GLY A 103 6.37 12.22 -8.47
C GLY A 103 6.79 11.45 -7.22
N LEU A 104 5.86 10.75 -6.58
CA LEU A 104 6.13 9.91 -5.44
C LEU A 104 6.21 8.44 -5.84
N ALA A 105 6.69 7.61 -4.91
CA ALA A 105 6.62 6.16 -4.98
C ALA A 105 5.99 5.60 -3.71
N CYS A 106 5.26 4.51 -3.85
CA CYS A 106 4.72 3.75 -2.73
C CYS A 106 5.51 2.44 -2.58
N LEU A 107 6.12 2.23 -1.43
CA LEU A 107 6.79 1.00 -1.06
C LEU A 107 5.85 0.20 -0.17
N ALA A 108 5.42 -1.00 -0.61
CA ALA A 108 4.65 -1.92 0.20
C ALA A 108 5.57 -3.02 0.73
N ILE A 109 5.88 -2.96 2.01
CA ILE A 109 6.70 -3.93 2.72
C ILE A 109 5.77 -5.05 3.18
N ARG A 110 5.92 -6.25 2.60
CA ARG A 110 5.04 -7.40 2.85
C ARG A 110 5.63 -8.34 3.88
N ALA A 111 4.79 -8.77 4.81
CA ALA A 111 5.18 -9.74 5.84
C ALA A 111 4.07 -10.74 6.14
N THR A 112 4.46 -11.92 6.56
CA THR A 112 3.52 -12.89 7.14
C THR A 112 3.34 -12.57 8.62
N ASN A 113 2.07 -12.46 9.07
CA ASN A 113 1.73 -12.14 10.46
C ASN A 113 2.31 -10.80 10.96
N MET A 114 2.20 -9.75 10.17
CA MET A 114 2.70 -8.40 10.48
C MET A 114 2.32 -7.91 11.88
N ARG A 115 1.11 -8.24 12.36
CA ARG A 115 0.60 -7.82 13.68
C ARG A 115 1.36 -8.41 14.86
N ASP A 116 1.96 -9.57 14.66
CA ASP A 116 2.71 -10.29 15.71
C ASP A 116 4.20 -9.93 15.71
N MET A 117 4.63 -9.04 14.79
CA MET A 117 6.00 -8.65 14.62
C MET A 117 6.32 -7.34 15.34
N HIS A 118 7.18 -7.41 16.34
CA HIS A 118 7.66 -6.23 17.05
C HIS A 118 8.82 -5.58 16.29
N GLY A 119 8.86 -4.25 16.27
CA GLY A 119 9.98 -3.49 15.72
C GLY A 119 10.01 -3.30 14.19
N VAL A 120 9.10 -3.91 13.42
CA VAL A 120 9.07 -3.75 11.95
C VAL A 120 8.99 -2.28 11.55
N MET A 121 8.12 -1.50 12.17
CA MET A 121 8.00 -0.07 11.89
C MET A 121 9.27 0.72 12.21
N VAL A 122 9.97 0.34 13.28
CA VAL A 122 11.26 0.97 13.62
C VAL A 122 12.29 0.68 12.53
N THR A 123 12.43 -0.59 12.13
CA THR A 123 13.35 -1.01 11.07
C THR A 123 13.04 -0.32 9.73
N ILE A 124 11.76 -0.20 9.36
CA ILE A 124 11.33 0.55 8.16
C ILE A 124 11.74 2.02 8.28
N ALA A 125 11.46 2.67 9.41
CA ALA A 125 11.76 4.08 9.61
C ALA A 125 13.28 4.36 9.57
N GLU A 126 14.09 3.49 10.17
CA GLU A 126 15.55 3.56 10.13
C GLU A 126 16.10 3.38 8.71
N ALA A 127 15.60 2.41 7.95
CA ALA A 127 15.99 2.20 6.56
C ALA A 127 15.63 3.40 5.67
N LEU A 128 14.43 3.96 5.81
CA LEU A 128 14.01 5.16 5.10
C LEU A 128 14.86 6.38 5.49
N HIS A 129 15.15 6.54 6.77
CA HIS A 129 16.02 7.62 7.24
C HIS A 129 17.44 7.50 6.66
N THR A 130 18.03 6.31 6.71
CA THR A 130 19.39 6.05 6.18
C THR A 130 19.48 6.31 4.69
N SER A 131 18.41 5.97 3.93
CA SER A 131 18.34 6.25 2.48
C SER A 131 18.12 7.74 2.15
N GLY A 132 17.84 8.59 3.15
CA GLY A 132 17.47 9.99 2.97
C GLY A 132 16.05 10.16 2.38
N ALA A 133 15.22 9.13 2.41
CA ALA A 133 13.85 9.19 1.92
C ALA A 133 12.94 9.90 2.93
N ARG A 134 12.25 10.94 2.45
CA ARG A 134 11.19 11.58 3.24
C ARG A 134 9.91 10.75 3.16
N LEU A 135 9.39 10.35 4.30
CA LEU A 135 8.10 9.69 4.44
C LEU A 135 6.97 10.73 4.44
N TYR A 136 6.03 10.62 3.51
CA TYR A 136 4.87 11.50 3.39
C TYR A 136 3.63 10.92 4.05
N GLU A 137 3.42 9.61 3.88
CA GLU A 137 2.26 8.91 4.41
C GLU A 137 2.61 7.45 4.66
N THR A 138 1.92 6.82 5.62
CA THR A 138 1.97 5.37 5.81
C THR A 138 0.57 4.80 5.75
N GLY A 139 0.42 3.62 5.18
CA GLY A 139 -0.79 2.80 5.26
C GLY A 139 -0.42 1.43 5.81
N ASP A 140 -1.28 0.85 6.60
CA ASP A 140 -1.12 -0.52 7.09
C ASP A 140 -2.28 -1.39 6.62
N SER A 141 -1.96 -2.62 6.31
CA SER A 141 -2.91 -3.68 6.02
C SER A 141 -2.57 -4.92 6.85
N HIS A 142 -3.31 -6.00 6.65
CA HIS A 142 -3.07 -7.23 7.39
C HIS A 142 -1.68 -7.83 7.11
N ASP A 143 -1.20 -7.68 5.89
CA ASP A 143 0.01 -8.33 5.36
C ASP A 143 1.08 -7.34 4.89
N SER A 144 0.87 -6.05 5.01
CA SER A 144 1.83 -5.05 4.52
C SER A 144 1.77 -3.71 5.24
N VAL A 145 2.92 -3.03 5.24
CA VAL A 145 3.04 -1.61 5.53
C VAL A 145 3.37 -0.88 4.23
N GLN A 146 2.56 0.11 3.89
CA GLN A 146 2.77 0.96 2.74
C GLN A 146 3.44 2.26 3.18
N CYS A 147 4.50 2.66 2.49
CA CYS A 147 5.23 3.90 2.76
C CYS A 147 5.26 4.75 1.49
N LEU A 148 4.69 5.94 1.54
CA LEU A 148 4.71 6.90 0.45
C LEU A 148 5.91 7.83 0.63
N ILE A 149 6.82 7.81 -0.34
CA ILE A 149 8.10 8.53 -0.29
C ILE A 149 8.33 9.33 -1.58
N ALA A 150 9.35 10.19 -1.61
CA ALA A 150 9.78 10.85 -2.84
C ALA A 150 10.27 9.81 -3.87
N GLY A 151 9.83 9.93 -5.13
CA GLY A 151 10.10 8.93 -6.17
C GLY A 151 11.59 8.78 -6.52
N ASP A 152 12.35 9.88 -6.44
CA ASP A 152 13.81 9.90 -6.66
C ASP A 152 14.61 9.17 -5.55
N ARG A 153 13.96 8.83 -4.45
CA ARG A 153 14.53 8.09 -3.32
C ARG A 153 14.06 6.64 -3.25
N ALA A 154 13.27 6.18 -4.21
CA ALA A 154 12.73 4.82 -4.19
C ALA A 154 13.84 3.77 -4.22
N ASP A 155 14.79 3.86 -5.15
CA ASP A 155 15.85 2.85 -5.27
C ASP A 155 16.78 2.79 -4.05
N PRO A 156 17.31 3.91 -3.52
CA PRO A 156 18.06 3.90 -2.27
C PRO A 156 17.26 3.33 -1.09
N ALA A 157 15.97 3.66 -0.99
CA ALA A 157 15.10 3.16 0.08
C ALA A 157 14.89 1.65 0.00
N VAL A 158 14.64 1.13 -1.21
CA VAL A 158 14.52 -0.32 -1.44
C VAL A 158 15.79 -1.05 -1.07
N ALA A 159 16.97 -0.54 -1.48
CA ALA A 159 18.26 -1.13 -1.13
C ALA A 159 18.46 -1.23 0.39
N GLU A 160 18.14 -0.15 1.13
CA GLU A 160 18.24 -0.13 2.58
C GLU A 160 17.22 -1.07 3.25
N LEU A 161 15.99 -1.15 2.74
CA LEU A 161 14.98 -2.10 3.23
C LEU A 161 15.42 -3.55 3.01
N CYS A 162 15.93 -3.88 1.82
CA CYS A 162 16.45 -5.21 1.54
C CYS A 162 17.60 -5.58 2.49
N ARG A 163 18.53 -4.64 2.74
CA ARG A 163 19.63 -4.85 3.69
C ARG A 163 19.11 -5.05 5.12
N ALA A 164 18.18 -4.21 5.57
CA ALA A 164 17.65 -4.25 6.93
C ALA A 164 16.86 -5.52 7.24
N PHE A 165 16.09 -6.00 6.27
CA PHE A 165 15.28 -7.23 6.39
C PHE A 165 15.95 -8.48 5.81
N ARG A 166 17.21 -8.38 5.33
CA ARG A 166 17.99 -9.46 4.71
C ARG A 166 17.25 -10.15 3.55
N LEU A 167 16.60 -9.33 2.72
CA LEU A 167 15.87 -9.81 1.56
C LEU A 167 16.81 -10.05 0.37
N ASP A 168 16.52 -11.11 -0.37
CA ASP A 168 17.14 -11.34 -1.68
C ASP A 168 16.61 -10.31 -2.69
N PRO A 169 17.41 -9.86 -3.68
CA PRO A 169 16.93 -8.96 -4.74
C PRO A 169 15.69 -9.45 -5.49
N SER A 170 15.49 -10.77 -5.60
CA SER A 170 14.28 -11.37 -6.20
C SER A 170 12.99 -11.14 -5.38
N ALA A 171 13.13 -10.72 -4.12
CA ALA A 171 12.00 -10.35 -3.27
C ALA A 171 11.44 -8.95 -3.57
N VAL A 172 12.09 -8.20 -4.47
CA VAL A 172 11.62 -6.89 -4.93
C VAL A 172 10.82 -7.05 -6.20
N SER A 173 9.62 -6.45 -6.23
CA SER A 173 8.78 -6.37 -7.43
C SER A 173 8.38 -4.94 -7.71
N GLU A 174 8.25 -4.60 -8.99
CA GLU A 174 7.73 -3.29 -9.42
C GLU A 174 6.34 -3.45 -10.02
N THR A 175 5.50 -2.47 -9.78
CA THR A 175 4.14 -2.39 -10.32
C THR A 175 3.87 -0.94 -10.72
N ASP A 176 3.21 -0.75 -11.85
CA ASP A 176 2.71 0.57 -12.22
C ASP A 176 1.51 0.95 -11.33
N ALA A 177 1.39 2.24 -11.01
CA ALA A 177 0.27 2.75 -10.25
C ALA A 177 -1.07 2.56 -10.98
N MET A 178 -1.07 2.45 -12.30
CA MET A 178 -2.26 2.14 -13.13
C MET A 178 -2.74 0.70 -12.93
N GLU A 179 -1.85 -0.27 -12.76
CA GLU A 179 -2.20 -1.69 -12.60
C GLU A 179 -2.81 -2.01 -11.22
N ARG A 180 -2.58 -1.17 -10.21
CA ARG A 180 -3.13 -1.38 -8.86
C ARG A 180 -4.64 -1.20 -8.75
N THR A 181 -5.26 -0.63 -9.75
CA THR A 181 -6.68 -0.20 -9.73
C THR A 181 -7.57 -1.00 -10.69
N SER A 182 -7.03 -2.06 -11.27
CA SER A 182 -7.75 -2.98 -12.19
C SER A 182 -8.36 -4.19 -11.49
#